data_bf3c0c20e314c31d4f2d5ece455c308b
#
_entry.id   bf3c0c20e314c31d4f2d5ece455c308b
#
_cell.length_a   1.000
_cell.length_b   1.000
_cell.length_c   1.000
_cell.angle_alpha   90.00
_cell.angle_beta   90.00
_cell.angle_gamma   90.00
#
_symmetry.space_group_name_H-M   'P 1'
#
loop_
_entity.id
_entity.type
_entity.pdbx_description
1 polymer ?
#
loop_
_entity_poly.entity_id
_entity_poly.type
_entity_poly.pdbx_seq_one_letter_code
_entity_poly.pdbx_strand_id
1 'polypeptide(L)'
;MPLNTIPNKGLTSRGYPSDRLVTPIIINGDMSVAQRGTSFSSMSNGQFITDRFFYDRAGLGITAAFTGSQSTDVPTGTSFANSIKMDVTTAQTLGSSGGTYLGVTTKVEGYNYKLISNQKGTISFWVKSNLTGTYSIVFRNNGNDRVLVEEYTIDSANTW
;
A
#
# COMPACT_ATOMS: atom_id res chain seq x y z
N MET A 1 32.27 -17.38 36.18
CA MET A 1 31.73 -16.10 35.59
C MET A 1 30.24 -16.21 35.58
N PRO A 2 29.48 -15.31 36.23
CA PRO A 2 28.04 -15.32 36.09
C PRO A 2 27.69 -14.95 34.65
N LEU A 3 26.81 -15.72 34.04
CA LEU A 3 26.22 -15.41 32.77
C LEU A 3 25.58 -14.02 32.85
N ASN A 4 26.02 -13.12 32.00
CA ASN A 4 25.52 -11.76 31.91
C ASN A 4 24.03 -11.83 31.60
N THR A 5 23.21 -11.63 32.60
CA THR A 5 21.75 -11.61 32.43
C THR A 5 21.40 -10.39 31.59
N ILE A 6 20.96 -10.60 30.38
CA ILE A 6 20.42 -9.52 29.53
C ILE A 6 19.21 -8.93 30.28
N PRO A 7 19.22 -7.62 30.59
CA PRO A 7 18.08 -7.02 31.28
C PRO A 7 16.83 -7.21 30.45
N ASN A 8 15.73 -7.65 31.05
CA ASN A 8 14.44 -7.81 30.39
C ASN A 8 13.82 -6.50 29.86
N LYS A 9 14.52 -5.40 30.01
CA LYS A 9 14.07 -4.09 29.56
C LYS A 9 14.12 -4.06 28.02
N GLY A 10 12.97 -4.06 27.37
CA GLY A 10 12.84 -4.11 25.91
C GLY A 10 12.80 -5.51 25.31
N LEU A 11 12.71 -6.55 26.14
CA LEU A 11 12.52 -7.92 25.69
C LEU A 11 11.07 -8.35 25.92
N THR A 12 10.51 -9.07 24.97
CA THR A 12 9.25 -9.80 25.18
C THR A 12 9.49 -10.95 26.16
N SER A 13 8.43 -11.56 26.65
CA SER A 13 8.47 -12.77 27.49
C SER A 13 9.28 -13.93 26.90
N ARG A 14 9.65 -13.86 25.61
CA ARG A 14 10.50 -14.83 24.92
C ARG A 14 11.96 -14.38 24.77
N GLY A 15 12.36 -13.25 25.37
CA GLY A 15 13.72 -12.74 25.34
C GLY A 15 14.13 -12.04 24.04
N TYR A 16 13.20 -11.75 23.13
CA TYR A 16 13.47 -10.98 21.91
C TYR A 16 13.13 -9.50 22.10
N PRO A 17 13.88 -8.57 21.48
CA PRO A 17 13.50 -7.18 21.44
C PRO A 17 12.10 -7.03 20.84
N SER A 18 11.20 -6.32 21.53
CA SER A 18 9.81 -6.16 21.11
C SER A 18 9.67 -5.46 19.77
N ASP A 19 10.61 -4.58 19.44
CA ASP A 19 10.68 -3.85 18.19
C ASP A 19 11.10 -4.71 16.98
N ARG A 20 11.73 -5.87 17.21
CA ARG A 20 12.14 -6.82 16.16
C ARG A 20 11.10 -7.90 15.86
N LEU A 21 10.04 -7.99 16.65
CA LEU A 21 9.01 -9.04 16.49
C LEU A 21 7.84 -8.60 15.63
N VAL A 22 7.81 -7.35 15.21
CA VAL A 22 6.77 -6.86 14.31
C VAL A 22 7.18 -7.23 12.89
N THR A 23 6.75 -8.37 12.43
CA THR A 23 6.78 -8.67 11.00
C THR A 23 5.80 -7.74 10.31
N PRO A 24 6.26 -6.87 9.41
CA PRO A 24 5.34 -6.00 8.69
C PRO A 24 4.36 -6.85 7.88
N ILE A 25 3.08 -6.66 8.11
CA ILE A 25 2.02 -7.33 7.36
C ILE A 25 2.05 -6.87 5.89
N ILE A 26 2.26 -5.56 5.69
CA ILE A 26 2.46 -4.97 4.38
C ILE A 26 3.97 -4.84 4.16
N ILE A 27 4.50 -5.66 3.26
CA ILE A 27 5.91 -5.66 2.90
C ILE A 27 6.19 -4.47 1.98
N ASN A 28 7.32 -3.77 2.18
CA ASN A 28 7.72 -2.58 1.43
C ASN A 28 6.69 -1.44 1.53
N GLY A 29 6.03 -1.30 2.69
CA GLY A 29 5.02 -0.27 2.93
C GLY A 29 5.58 1.17 2.93
N ASP A 30 6.89 1.32 3.06
CA ASP A 30 7.65 2.56 2.93
C ASP A 30 8.13 2.86 1.50
N MET A 31 7.78 1.99 0.54
CA MET A 31 8.11 2.11 -0.88
C MET A 31 9.62 2.20 -1.19
N SER A 32 10.48 1.74 -0.30
CA SER A 32 11.95 1.89 -0.41
C SER A 32 12.57 0.97 -1.45
N VAL A 33 11.96 -0.18 -1.72
CA VAL A 33 12.49 -1.19 -2.63
C VAL A 33 11.81 -1.09 -4.01
N ALA A 34 12.60 -0.85 -5.05
CA ALA A 34 12.14 -0.73 -6.45
C ALA A 34 13.15 -1.40 -7.40
N GLN A 35 13.30 -2.73 -7.29
CA GLN A 35 14.33 -3.51 -8.01
C GLN A 35 14.10 -3.55 -9.53
N ARG A 36 12.85 -3.39 -10.00
CA ARG A 36 12.50 -3.45 -11.43
C ARG A 36 12.66 -2.13 -12.15
N GLY A 37 12.96 -1.04 -11.41
CA GLY A 37 13.03 0.32 -11.91
C GLY A 37 12.18 1.27 -11.08
N THR A 38 12.34 2.56 -11.30
CA THR A 38 11.71 3.62 -10.52
C THR A 38 10.63 4.40 -11.27
N SER A 39 10.44 4.12 -12.57
CA SER A 39 9.41 4.79 -13.38
C SER A 39 9.00 3.93 -14.57
N PHE A 40 7.69 3.85 -14.81
CA PHE A 40 7.08 3.04 -15.86
C PHE A 40 5.95 3.81 -16.52
N SER A 41 6.11 4.13 -17.81
CA SER A 41 5.08 4.79 -18.62
C SER A 41 4.10 3.77 -19.19
N SER A 42 2.88 4.21 -19.50
CA SER A 42 1.83 3.39 -20.14
C SER A 42 1.62 2.05 -19.44
N MET A 43 1.42 2.09 -18.13
CA MET A 43 1.36 0.89 -17.31
C MET A 43 0.28 -0.10 -17.75
N SER A 44 0.67 -1.35 -17.81
CA SER A 44 -0.23 -2.48 -18.02
C SER A 44 -0.81 -2.99 -16.71
N ASN A 45 -2.02 -3.59 -16.77
CA ASN A 45 -2.61 -4.23 -15.60
C ASN A 45 -1.70 -5.30 -15.01
N GLY A 46 -1.52 -5.28 -13.68
CA GLY A 46 -0.62 -6.18 -12.96
C GLY A 46 0.85 -5.78 -12.98
N GLN A 47 1.22 -4.67 -13.64
CA GLN A 47 2.60 -4.18 -13.67
C GLN A 47 3.00 -3.57 -12.32
N PHE A 48 4.16 -3.98 -11.79
CA PHE A 48 4.69 -3.46 -10.55
C PHE A 48 5.23 -2.03 -10.73
N ILE A 49 4.96 -1.18 -9.73
CA ILE A 49 5.47 0.19 -9.61
C ILE A 49 6.69 0.21 -8.72
N THR A 50 6.56 -0.35 -7.54
CA THR A 50 7.64 -0.71 -6.62
C THR A 50 7.50 -2.19 -6.27
N ASP A 51 8.48 -2.78 -5.58
CA ASP A 51 8.35 -4.16 -5.18
C ASP A 51 7.14 -4.33 -4.26
N ARG A 52 6.32 -5.35 -4.51
CA ARG A 52 5.08 -5.73 -3.81
C ARG A 52 3.85 -4.86 -4.16
N PHE A 53 4.01 -3.70 -4.80
CA PHE A 53 2.90 -2.82 -5.20
C PHE A 53 2.78 -2.75 -6.71
N PHE A 54 1.59 -2.97 -7.22
CA PHE A 54 1.32 -3.00 -8.66
C PHE A 54 0.06 -2.22 -9.02
N TYR A 55 0.02 -1.76 -10.25
CA TYR A 55 -1.16 -1.18 -10.85
C TYR A 55 -2.20 -2.27 -11.11
N ASP A 56 -3.42 -2.06 -10.62
CA ASP A 56 -4.51 -3.01 -10.76
C ASP A 56 -5.76 -2.30 -11.27
N ARG A 57 -6.39 -2.89 -12.27
CA ARG A 57 -7.63 -2.39 -12.85
C ARG A 57 -8.51 -3.53 -13.29
N ALA A 58 -9.83 -3.32 -13.24
CA ALA A 58 -10.83 -4.17 -13.87
C ALA A 58 -11.94 -3.34 -14.48
N GLY A 59 -12.67 -3.94 -15.41
CA GLY A 59 -13.77 -3.33 -16.16
C GLY A 59 -13.48 -3.26 -17.65
N LEU A 60 -14.55 -3.30 -18.45
CA LEU A 60 -14.48 -3.21 -19.90
C LEU A 60 -14.20 -1.78 -20.35
N GLY A 61 -13.43 -1.64 -21.43
CA GLY A 61 -13.23 -0.36 -22.09
C GLY A 61 -12.35 0.64 -21.35
N ILE A 62 -11.54 0.21 -20.35
CA ILE A 62 -10.59 1.10 -19.70
C ILE A 62 -9.45 1.44 -20.65
N THR A 63 -9.43 2.68 -21.14
CA THR A 63 -8.38 3.25 -21.98
C THR A 63 -7.49 4.25 -21.24
N ALA A 64 -7.80 4.54 -19.98
CA ALA A 64 -6.97 5.40 -19.14
C ALA A 64 -5.52 4.91 -19.10
N ALA A 65 -4.58 5.81 -19.25
CA ALA A 65 -3.16 5.53 -19.20
C ALA A 65 -2.51 6.22 -18.02
N PHE A 66 -1.51 5.57 -17.44
CA PHE A 66 -0.82 6.00 -16.24
C PHE A 66 0.68 5.84 -16.38
N THR A 67 1.41 6.75 -15.74
CA THR A 67 2.80 6.55 -15.39
C THR A 67 2.86 6.27 -13.88
N GLY A 68 3.43 5.12 -13.51
CA GLY A 68 3.70 4.76 -12.13
C GLY A 68 5.16 4.97 -11.80
N SER A 69 5.46 5.57 -10.64
CA SER A 69 6.85 5.82 -10.25
C SER A 69 7.06 5.75 -8.74
N GLN A 70 8.29 5.43 -8.34
CA GLN A 70 8.79 5.72 -7.01
C GLN A 70 9.16 7.21 -6.97
N SER A 71 8.67 7.92 -5.96
CA SER A 71 8.85 9.36 -5.80
C SER A 71 9.51 9.67 -4.46
N THR A 72 10.26 10.75 -4.38
CA THR A 72 10.82 11.30 -3.13
C THR A 72 9.92 12.35 -2.47
N ASP A 73 8.75 12.61 -3.05
CA ASP A 73 7.72 13.45 -2.43
C ASP A 73 7.02 12.65 -1.33
N VAL A 74 7.28 13.01 -0.08
CA VAL A 74 6.84 12.29 1.12
C VAL A 74 6.31 13.26 2.17
N PRO A 75 5.50 12.79 3.13
CA PRO A 75 5.00 13.65 4.21
C PRO A 75 6.13 14.24 5.04
N THR A 76 6.07 15.56 5.27
CA THR A 76 7.04 16.26 6.08
C THR A 76 7.02 15.77 7.54
N GLY A 77 8.19 15.61 8.14
CA GLY A 77 8.32 15.19 9.54
C GLY A 77 8.20 13.68 9.74
N THR A 78 8.11 12.91 8.67
CA THR A 78 8.17 11.43 8.74
C THR A 78 9.57 10.92 8.40
N SER A 79 9.81 9.64 8.68
CA SER A 79 11.05 8.94 8.29
C SER A 79 10.98 8.31 6.90
N PHE A 80 9.88 8.51 6.16
CA PHE A 80 9.76 7.97 4.81
C PHE A 80 10.72 8.67 3.84
N ALA A 81 11.39 7.89 3.00
CA ALA A 81 12.25 8.40 1.94
C ALA A 81 11.54 8.35 0.57
N ASN A 82 10.55 7.50 0.42
CA ASN A 82 9.87 7.25 -0.85
C ASN A 82 8.36 7.11 -0.69
N SER A 83 7.66 7.39 -1.77
CA SER A 83 6.24 7.14 -1.98
C SER A 83 5.99 6.51 -3.35
N ILE A 84 4.80 6.00 -3.58
CA ILE A 84 4.33 5.67 -4.93
C ILE A 84 3.59 6.87 -5.49
N LYS A 85 3.91 7.22 -6.73
CA LYS A 85 3.19 8.23 -7.50
C LYS A 85 2.55 7.59 -8.72
N MET A 86 1.26 7.92 -8.94
CA MET A 86 0.50 7.56 -10.13
C MET A 86 0.09 8.82 -10.85
N ASP A 87 0.69 9.09 -12.01
CA ASP A 87 0.31 10.20 -12.88
C ASP A 87 -0.65 9.71 -13.96
N VAL A 88 -1.82 10.34 -14.05
CA VAL A 88 -2.80 10.07 -15.11
C VAL A 88 -2.37 10.79 -16.38
N THR A 89 -1.92 10.05 -17.37
CA THR A 89 -1.48 10.58 -18.68
C THR A 89 -2.60 10.64 -19.70
N THR A 90 -3.62 9.77 -19.55
CA THR A 90 -4.86 9.81 -20.34
C THR A 90 -6.02 9.61 -19.39
N ALA A 91 -6.82 10.66 -19.20
CA ALA A 91 -7.99 10.61 -18.35
C ALA A 91 -9.14 9.87 -19.03
N GLN A 92 -9.98 9.21 -18.23
CA GLN A 92 -11.18 8.55 -18.69
C GLN A 92 -12.26 8.65 -17.63
N THR A 93 -13.50 8.90 -18.05
CA THR A 93 -14.65 8.71 -17.17
C THR A 93 -14.95 7.22 -17.07
N LEU A 94 -14.91 6.71 -15.85
CA LEU A 94 -15.26 5.32 -15.59
C LEU A 94 -16.79 5.16 -15.65
N GLY A 95 -17.26 4.15 -16.37
CA GLY A 95 -18.68 3.82 -16.39
C GLY A 95 -19.18 3.33 -15.03
N SER A 96 -20.49 3.52 -14.80
CA SER A 96 -21.16 3.06 -13.57
C SER A 96 -21.45 1.56 -13.53
N SER A 97 -20.94 0.78 -14.48
CA SER A 97 -21.10 -0.68 -14.46
C SER A 97 -20.31 -1.28 -13.29
N GLY A 98 -20.96 -2.12 -12.50
CA GLY A 98 -20.33 -2.77 -11.36
C GLY A 98 -19.03 -3.50 -11.71
N GLY A 99 -18.05 -3.43 -10.81
CA GLY A 99 -16.75 -4.09 -10.99
C GLY A 99 -15.71 -3.26 -11.74
N THR A 100 -15.99 -2.00 -12.10
CA THR A 100 -14.97 -1.12 -12.69
C THR A 100 -14.17 -0.43 -11.58
N TYR A 101 -12.86 -0.65 -11.57
CA TYR A 101 -11.95 0.01 -10.65
C TYR A 101 -10.56 0.19 -11.27
N LEU A 102 -9.80 1.08 -10.68
CA LEU A 102 -8.38 1.22 -10.93
C LEU A 102 -7.69 1.71 -9.65
N GLY A 103 -6.46 1.30 -9.44
CA GLY A 103 -5.72 1.67 -8.24
C GLY A 103 -4.36 1.00 -8.12
N VAL A 104 -3.77 1.18 -6.95
CA VAL A 104 -2.53 0.50 -6.55
C VAL A 104 -2.90 -0.60 -5.56
N THR A 105 -2.42 -1.80 -5.83
CA THR A 105 -2.71 -2.98 -5.03
C THR A 105 -1.44 -3.60 -4.48
N THR A 106 -1.50 -4.08 -3.26
CA THR A 106 -0.52 -5.00 -2.68
C THR A 106 -1.21 -6.26 -2.18
N LYS A 107 -0.47 -7.35 -2.08
CA LYS A 107 -0.99 -8.63 -1.57
C LYS A 107 -0.34 -8.96 -0.24
N VAL A 108 -1.18 -9.25 0.75
CA VAL A 108 -0.75 -9.87 2.00
C VAL A 108 -0.79 -11.38 1.82
N GLU A 109 0.36 -12.01 1.95
CA GLU A 109 0.47 -13.46 1.79
C GLU A 109 -0.17 -14.21 2.96
N GLY A 110 -0.71 -15.41 2.69
CA GLY A 110 -1.41 -16.19 3.70
C GLY A 110 -0.59 -16.46 4.97
N TYR A 111 0.73 -16.61 4.83
CA TYR A 111 1.62 -16.79 5.98
C TYR A 111 1.63 -15.56 6.89
N ASN A 112 1.72 -14.36 6.31
CA ASN A 112 1.68 -13.10 7.06
C ASN A 112 0.27 -12.80 7.59
N TYR A 113 -0.76 -13.10 6.79
CA TYR A 113 -2.16 -12.95 7.20
C TYR A 113 -2.50 -13.79 8.43
N LYS A 114 -1.90 -14.98 8.58
CA LYS A 114 -2.10 -15.83 9.76
C LYS A 114 -1.82 -15.12 11.08
N LEU A 115 -0.91 -14.13 11.08
CA LEU A 115 -0.54 -13.37 12.27
C LEU A 115 -1.66 -12.44 12.75
N ILE A 116 -2.53 -12.01 11.86
CA ILE A 116 -3.66 -11.10 12.13
C ILE A 116 -5.04 -11.77 12.00
N SER A 117 -5.07 -13.05 11.63
CA SER A 117 -6.32 -13.79 11.50
C SER A 117 -7.09 -13.80 12.81
N ASN A 118 -8.38 -13.47 12.76
CA ASN A 118 -9.26 -13.33 13.92
C ASN A 118 -8.83 -12.26 14.94
N GLN A 119 -7.97 -11.34 14.54
CA GLN A 119 -7.56 -10.19 15.35
C GLN A 119 -8.17 -8.91 14.79
N LYS A 120 -8.35 -7.92 15.65
CA LYS A 120 -8.61 -6.55 15.21
C LYS A 120 -7.31 -5.94 14.70
N GLY A 121 -7.33 -5.36 13.51
CA GLY A 121 -6.20 -4.65 12.92
C GLY A 121 -6.58 -3.21 12.62
N THR A 122 -5.57 -2.34 12.59
CA THR A 122 -5.70 -0.97 12.11
C THR A 122 -4.76 -0.81 10.93
N ILE A 123 -5.23 -0.22 9.84
CA ILE A 123 -4.39 0.26 8.75
C ILE A 123 -4.29 1.77 8.85
N SER A 124 -3.10 2.30 8.61
CA SER A 124 -2.85 3.73 8.45
C SER A 124 -1.95 3.95 7.26
N PHE A 125 -2.18 5.03 6.53
CA PHE A 125 -1.41 5.38 5.35
C PHE A 125 -1.44 6.89 5.14
N TRP A 126 -0.44 7.41 4.44
CA TRP A 126 -0.42 8.76 3.94
C TRP A 126 -0.84 8.76 2.47
N VAL A 127 -1.63 9.74 2.10
CA VAL A 127 -2.11 9.92 0.74
C VAL A 127 -2.13 11.40 0.37
N LYS A 128 -1.78 11.68 -0.88
CA LYS A 128 -1.86 13.00 -1.47
C LYS A 128 -2.43 12.89 -2.89
N SER A 129 -3.30 13.80 -3.27
CA SER A 129 -3.80 13.93 -4.64
C SER A 129 -3.80 15.39 -5.06
N ASN A 130 -3.66 15.64 -6.34
CA ASN A 130 -3.90 16.96 -6.94
C ASN A 130 -5.40 17.28 -7.11
N LEU A 131 -6.27 16.29 -6.87
CA LEU A 131 -7.72 16.44 -6.90
C LEU A 131 -8.29 16.12 -5.52
N THR A 132 -9.19 16.98 -5.05
CA THR A 132 -10.03 16.72 -3.89
C THR A 132 -11.17 15.79 -4.25
N GLY A 133 -11.70 15.05 -3.28
CA GLY A 133 -12.84 14.15 -3.50
C GLY A 133 -12.79 12.91 -2.63
N THR A 134 -13.74 12.01 -2.89
CA THR A 134 -13.85 10.74 -2.18
C THR A 134 -13.07 9.67 -2.91
N TYR A 135 -12.26 8.97 -2.15
CA TYR A 135 -11.45 7.83 -2.57
C TYR A 135 -11.82 6.62 -1.71
N SER A 136 -11.33 5.45 -2.07
CA SER A 136 -11.61 4.25 -1.29
C SER A 136 -10.37 3.40 -1.06
N ILE A 137 -10.32 2.75 0.09
CA ILE A 137 -9.45 1.62 0.35
C ILE A 137 -10.27 0.34 0.31
N VAL A 138 -9.74 -0.68 -0.32
CA VAL A 138 -10.45 -1.94 -0.55
C VAL A 138 -9.66 -3.11 0.01
N PHE A 139 -10.31 -3.90 0.84
CA PHE A 139 -9.80 -5.19 1.29
C PHE A 139 -10.60 -6.30 0.61
N ARG A 140 -9.92 -7.21 -0.04
CA ARG A 140 -10.56 -8.35 -0.69
C ARG A 140 -9.74 -9.63 -0.49
N ASN A 141 -10.43 -10.75 -0.43
CA ASN A 141 -9.75 -12.03 -0.46
C ASN A 141 -9.38 -12.43 -1.91
N ASN A 142 -8.57 -13.45 -2.06
CA ASN A 142 -8.12 -13.91 -3.38
C ASN A 142 -9.27 -14.42 -4.27
N GLY A 143 -10.34 -14.93 -3.68
CA GLY A 143 -11.52 -15.40 -4.41
C GLY A 143 -12.45 -14.28 -4.90
N ASN A 144 -12.24 -13.05 -4.44
CA ASN A 144 -13.11 -11.88 -4.70
C ASN A 144 -14.58 -12.07 -4.27
N ASP A 145 -14.85 -13.03 -3.39
CA ASP A 145 -16.18 -13.31 -2.83
C ASP A 145 -16.39 -12.61 -1.47
N ARG A 146 -15.35 -11.99 -0.92
CA ARG A 146 -15.40 -11.16 0.28
C ARG A 146 -14.64 -9.87 0.04
N VAL A 147 -15.36 -8.76 0.12
CA VAL A 147 -14.84 -7.42 -0.15
C VAL A 147 -15.34 -6.48 0.95
N LEU A 148 -14.42 -5.69 1.51
CA LEU A 148 -14.73 -4.55 2.36
C LEU A 148 -14.21 -3.30 1.65
N VAL A 149 -15.07 -2.32 1.49
CA VAL A 149 -14.75 -1.01 0.90
C VAL A 149 -14.97 0.05 1.97
N GLU A 150 -13.94 0.85 2.24
CA GLU A 150 -14.01 1.99 3.13
C GLU A 150 -13.64 3.26 2.36
N GLU A 151 -14.48 4.28 2.49
CA GLU A 151 -14.26 5.57 1.83
C GLU A 151 -13.47 6.51 2.73
N TYR A 152 -12.65 7.36 2.10
CA TYR A 152 -11.99 8.48 2.75
C TYR A 152 -11.99 9.69 1.82
N THR A 153 -11.94 10.89 2.40
CA THR A 153 -11.99 12.14 1.65
C THR A 153 -10.62 12.82 1.66
N ILE A 154 -10.22 13.33 0.50
CA ILE A 154 -9.10 14.27 0.37
C ILE A 154 -9.69 15.67 0.26
N ASP A 155 -9.57 16.45 1.33
CA ASP A 155 -10.17 17.78 1.45
C ASP A 155 -9.29 18.89 0.85
N SER A 156 -7.97 18.66 0.78
CA SER A 156 -6.99 19.62 0.31
C SER A 156 -6.09 19.03 -0.75
N ALA A 157 -6.13 19.59 -1.96
CA ALA A 157 -5.27 19.16 -3.06
C ALA A 157 -3.78 19.40 -2.72
N ASN A 158 -2.92 18.51 -3.20
CA ASN A 158 -1.46 18.58 -3.04
C ASN A 158 -0.96 18.61 -1.58
N THR A 159 -1.78 18.13 -0.64
CA THR A 159 -1.46 18.05 0.79
C THR A 159 -1.42 16.59 1.22
N TRP A 160 -0.39 16.21 2.01
CA TRP A 160 -0.27 14.89 2.61
C TRP A 160 -1.19 14.74 3.83
#